data_806233e93bb25a2a626319d6e7217738
#
_entry.id   806233e93bb25a2a626319d6e7217738
#
_cell.length_a   1.000
_cell.length_b   1.000
_cell.length_c   1.000
_cell.angle_alpha   90.00
_cell.angle_beta   90.00
_cell.angle_gamma   90.00
#
_symmetry.space_group_name_H-M   'P 1'
#
loop_
_entity.id
_entity.type
_entity.pdbx_description
1 polymer ?
#
loop_
_entity_poly.entity_id
_entity_poly.type
_entity_poly.pdbx_seq_one_letter_code
_entity_poly.pdbx_strand_id
1 'polypeptide(L)'
;MRKLEINVLSLFDGISCGAVALERAGFQIKNYYAYEIERNAIKISEKNYPDIQHLGDVTKEDFTKYKGKIDILIGGSPCQNLCSAGDRTGLEGIESRLFYDYVRAFYEAEPKWFLLENNATMTKENQDIITEIIGVEPVYINSNLLSAQDRKRLYWTNIPGIEEPKDKEIYLKDILQPTEEKKDFECFKRMEAKKLGTLAHKKAWSQIRTINQKARALTTSQAISNSGATNVKYADDEYYILTPLECERLQTLPDNYTEGVSNTQRYKAVGNGWTVDVIAYIFSYLRKAIEEGIPPAELMERVRPEQSYFKEHNKQTITTRKGETMEKAAVTREAGAEKIAEAPEKEEDTLSLKVLRELVKEKDREIEQLKERLKVSEAVAKQIEELKNQVFTGVMGILFAGRGDTK
;
A
#
# COMPACT_ATOMS: atom_id res chain seq x y z
N MET A 1 -33.72 13.51 4.91
CA MET A 1 -32.50 14.33 5.20
C MET A 1 -32.02 14.99 3.93
N ARG A 2 -31.62 16.27 4.00
CA ARG A 2 -31.00 16.96 2.85
C ARG A 2 -29.70 16.26 2.50
N LYS A 3 -29.50 15.87 1.24
CA LYS A 3 -28.23 15.33 0.79
C LYS A 3 -27.22 16.49 0.72
N LEU A 4 -26.07 16.35 1.41
CA LEU A 4 -24.99 17.31 1.33
C LEU A 4 -24.13 16.99 0.11
N GLU A 5 -24.06 17.90 -0.85
CA GLU A 5 -23.16 17.76 -2.00
C GLU A 5 -21.70 18.00 -1.59
N ILE A 6 -20.78 17.23 -2.19
CA ILE A 6 -19.36 17.33 -1.90
C ILE A 6 -18.53 17.15 -3.17
N ASN A 7 -17.48 17.99 -3.33
CA ASN A 7 -16.48 17.88 -4.38
C ASN A 7 -15.19 17.28 -3.78
N VAL A 8 -14.71 16.21 -4.38
CA VAL A 8 -13.66 15.37 -3.85
C VAL A 8 -12.43 15.40 -4.75
N LEU A 9 -11.25 15.56 -4.16
CA LEU A 9 -9.96 15.27 -4.77
C LEU A 9 -9.35 14.07 -4.03
N SER A 10 -9.20 12.95 -4.74
CA SER A 10 -8.67 11.71 -4.18
C SER A 10 -7.35 11.35 -4.81
N LEU A 11 -6.30 11.23 -3.98
CA LEU A 11 -4.97 10.85 -4.43
C LEU A 11 -4.67 9.42 -3.97
N PHE A 12 -4.06 8.63 -4.87
CA PHE A 12 -3.82 7.20 -4.64
C PHE A 12 -5.13 6.46 -4.38
N ASP A 13 -6.13 6.77 -5.19
CA ASP A 13 -7.54 6.45 -4.96
C ASP A 13 -7.82 4.95 -4.84
N GLY A 14 -6.99 4.13 -5.46
CA GLY A 14 -7.16 2.68 -5.48
C GLY A 14 -8.49 2.29 -6.13
N ILE A 15 -9.35 1.64 -5.35
CA ILE A 15 -10.66 1.16 -5.80
C ILE A 15 -11.82 2.06 -5.35
N SER A 16 -11.55 3.33 -5.10
CA SER A 16 -12.55 4.35 -4.69
C SER A 16 -13.28 4.03 -3.38
N CYS A 17 -12.56 3.46 -2.39
CA CYS A 17 -13.10 3.25 -1.05
C CYS A 17 -13.63 4.55 -0.41
N GLY A 18 -13.03 5.70 -0.76
CA GLY A 18 -13.44 7.02 -0.30
C GLY A 18 -14.85 7.40 -0.79
N ALA A 19 -15.20 7.04 -2.02
CA ALA A 19 -16.55 7.28 -2.57
C ALA A 19 -17.59 6.47 -1.80
N VAL A 20 -17.35 5.17 -1.59
CA VAL A 20 -18.25 4.31 -0.78
C VAL A 20 -18.44 4.87 0.62
N ALA A 21 -17.34 5.34 1.25
CA ALA A 21 -17.39 5.90 2.60
C ALA A 21 -18.18 7.20 2.69
N LEU A 22 -18.03 8.10 1.72
CA LEU A 22 -18.79 9.35 1.63
C LEU A 22 -20.29 9.08 1.48
N GLU A 23 -20.68 8.16 0.60
CA GLU A 23 -22.10 7.77 0.45
C GLU A 23 -22.68 7.18 1.72
N ARG A 24 -21.92 6.30 2.43
CA ARG A 24 -22.35 5.76 3.74
C ARG A 24 -22.49 6.83 4.81
N ALA A 25 -21.67 7.86 4.77
CA ALA A 25 -21.78 9.02 5.65
C ALA A 25 -22.92 9.97 5.24
N GLY A 26 -23.62 9.67 4.12
CA GLY A 26 -24.80 10.41 3.65
C GLY A 26 -24.49 11.63 2.78
N PHE A 27 -23.29 11.71 2.21
CA PHE A 27 -22.95 12.70 1.20
C PHE A 27 -23.47 12.30 -0.19
N GLN A 28 -23.70 13.30 -1.02
CA GLN A 28 -23.88 13.14 -2.46
C GLN A 28 -22.63 13.68 -3.15
N ILE A 29 -21.89 12.80 -3.81
CA ILE A 29 -20.71 13.19 -4.58
C ILE A 29 -21.18 13.98 -5.81
N LYS A 30 -20.68 15.22 -5.94
CA LYS A 30 -20.97 16.08 -7.09
C LYS A 30 -19.90 15.97 -8.16
N ASN A 31 -18.63 16.06 -7.74
CA ASN A 31 -17.48 15.81 -8.58
C ASN A 31 -16.46 14.99 -7.78
N TYR A 32 -15.85 14.00 -8.44
CA TYR A 32 -14.81 13.18 -7.84
C TYR A 32 -13.64 13.07 -8.83
N TYR A 33 -12.52 13.65 -8.45
CA TYR A 33 -11.27 13.66 -9.22
C TYR A 33 -10.30 12.67 -8.59
N ALA A 34 -10.03 11.54 -9.26
CA ALA A 34 -9.23 10.43 -8.77
C ALA A 34 -7.87 10.35 -9.47
N TYR A 35 -6.79 10.33 -8.71
CA TYR A 35 -5.44 10.04 -9.19
C TYR A 35 -5.06 8.64 -8.79
N GLU A 36 -4.98 7.74 -9.77
CA GLU A 36 -4.61 6.33 -9.65
C GLU A 36 -3.97 5.89 -10.97
N ILE A 37 -2.94 5.03 -10.88
CA ILE A 37 -2.21 4.50 -12.05
C ILE A 37 -2.39 2.99 -12.25
N GLU A 38 -2.86 2.29 -11.23
CA GLU A 38 -3.06 0.83 -11.29
C GLU A 38 -4.33 0.50 -12.07
N ARG A 39 -4.16 -0.03 -13.28
CA ARG A 39 -5.24 -0.29 -14.25
C ARG A 39 -6.38 -1.15 -13.69
N ASN A 40 -6.05 -2.16 -12.86
CA ASN A 40 -7.09 -3.03 -12.30
C ASN A 40 -7.88 -2.32 -11.19
N ALA A 41 -7.24 -1.43 -10.43
CA ALA A 41 -7.93 -0.59 -9.45
C ALA A 41 -8.90 0.38 -10.15
N ILE A 42 -8.43 1.06 -11.20
CA ILE A 42 -9.26 1.94 -12.04
C ILE A 42 -10.46 1.17 -12.60
N LYS A 43 -10.24 -0.02 -13.17
CA LYS A 43 -11.33 -0.86 -13.72
C LYS A 43 -12.38 -1.23 -12.68
N ILE A 44 -11.98 -1.51 -11.44
CA ILE A 44 -12.90 -1.78 -10.33
C ILE A 44 -13.68 -0.51 -9.96
N SER A 45 -12.99 0.62 -9.89
CA SER A 45 -13.61 1.93 -9.62
C SER A 45 -14.64 2.29 -10.68
N GLU A 46 -14.28 2.25 -11.98
CA GLU A 46 -15.17 2.55 -13.10
C GLU A 46 -16.43 1.66 -13.14
N LYS A 47 -16.28 0.37 -12.77
CA LYS A 47 -17.42 -0.56 -12.68
C LYS A 47 -18.45 -0.08 -11.64
N ASN A 48 -17.99 0.40 -10.49
CA ASN A 48 -18.86 0.76 -9.38
C ASN A 48 -19.27 2.24 -9.40
N TYR A 49 -18.40 3.11 -9.94
CA TYR A 49 -18.56 4.56 -9.99
C TYR A 49 -18.15 5.11 -11.36
N PRO A 50 -18.98 4.95 -12.40
CA PRO A 50 -18.63 5.37 -13.76
C PRO A 50 -18.45 6.88 -13.93
N ASP A 51 -18.97 7.69 -12.99
CA ASP A 51 -18.89 9.15 -13.03
C ASP A 51 -17.59 9.70 -12.40
N ILE A 52 -16.74 8.85 -11.81
CA ILE A 52 -15.44 9.26 -11.28
C ILE A 52 -14.49 9.62 -12.43
N GLN A 53 -13.86 10.79 -12.31
CA GLN A 53 -12.86 11.25 -13.29
C GLN A 53 -11.48 10.70 -12.92
N HIS A 54 -11.01 9.67 -13.62
CA HIS A 54 -9.66 9.11 -13.45
C HIS A 54 -8.64 9.93 -14.23
N LEU A 55 -7.66 10.53 -13.51
CA LEU A 55 -6.72 11.51 -14.03
C LEU A 55 -5.27 11.00 -14.08
N GLY A 56 -5.03 9.77 -13.63
CA GLY A 56 -3.76 9.06 -13.78
C GLY A 56 -2.70 9.46 -12.76
N ASP A 57 -1.56 9.94 -13.26
CA ASP A 57 -0.34 10.12 -12.46
C ASP A 57 -0.33 11.45 -11.70
N VAL A 58 -0.40 11.39 -10.38
CA VAL A 58 -0.39 12.52 -9.46
C VAL A 58 0.86 13.41 -9.58
N THR A 59 2.00 12.83 -9.97
CA THR A 59 3.29 13.55 -10.00
C THR A 59 3.36 14.61 -11.10
N LYS A 60 2.48 14.54 -12.09
CA LYS A 60 2.45 15.41 -13.27
C LYS A 60 1.40 16.51 -13.19
N GLU A 61 0.60 16.52 -12.12
CA GLU A 61 -0.54 17.40 -12.01
C GLU A 61 -0.18 18.78 -11.44
N ASP A 62 -0.89 19.80 -11.92
CA ASP A 62 -0.96 21.15 -11.34
C ASP A 62 -2.28 21.26 -10.56
N PHE A 63 -2.19 21.21 -9.23
CA PHE A 63 -3.37 21.23 -8.37
C PHE A 63 -3.95 22.63 -8.16
N THR A 64 -3.26 23.68 -8.58
CA THR A 64 -3.78 25.07 -8.48
C THR A 64 -5.11 25.26 -9.21
N LYS A 65 -5.36 24.47 -10.27
CA LYS A 65 -6.64 24.45 -10.99
C LYS A 65 -7.85 24.05 -10.14
N TYR A 66 -7.63 23.39 -9.01
CA TYR A 66 -8.66 22.93 -8.07
C TYR A 66 -8.93 23.92 -6.93
N LYS A 67 -8.13 24.98 -6.81
CA LYS A 67 -8.28 25.99 -5.76
C LYS A 67 -9.69 26.56 -5.71
N GLY A 68 -10.31 26.50 -4.53
CA GLY A 68 -11.69 26.95 -4.32
C GLY A 68 -12.78 26.08 -4.91
N LYS A 69 -12.44 24.89 -5.47
CA LYS A 69 -13.40 23.95 -6.09
C LYS A 69 -13.57 22.65 -5.32
N ILE A 70 -12.65 22.33 -4.42
CA ILE A 70 -12.60 21.08 -3.67
C ILE A 70 -13.05 21.30 -2.25
N ASP A 71 -14.01 20.52 -1.81
CA ASP A 71 -14.47 20.52 -0.43
C ASP A 71 -13.56 19.65 0.45
N ILE A 72 -13.15 18.48 -0.07
CA ILE A 72 -12.29 17.56 0.66
C ILE A 72 -11.18 16.94 -0.22
N LEU A 73 -9.95 16.94 0.31
CA LEU A 73 -8.82 16.16 -0.20
C LEU A 73 -8.69 14.88 0.61
N ILE A 74 -8.69 13.74 -0.04
CA ILE A 74 -8.47 12.44 0.60
C ILE A 74 -7.31 11.70 -0.05
N GLY A 75 -6.62 10.85 0.72
CA GLY A 75 -5.57 10.00 0.17
C GLY A 75 -4.88 9.10 1.19
N GLY A 76 -4.29 8.02 0.70
CA GLY A 76 -3.42 7.14 1.47
C GLY A 76 -2.13 6.94 0.71
N SER A 77 -1.11 7.74 0.99
CA SER A 77 0.17 7.63 0.28
C SER A 77 0.81 6.27 0.51
N PRO A 78 1.46 5.66 -0.49
CA PRO A 78 2.17 4.40 -0.32
C PRO A 78 3.14 4.43 0.86
N CYS A 79 3.07 3.38 1.72
CA CYS A 79 3.82 3.30 2.98
C CYS A 79 4.98 2.29 2.93
N GLN A 80 5.36 1.78 1.75
CA GLN A 80 6.30 0.65 1.65
C GLN A 80 7.65 0.95 2.30
N ASN A 81 8.12 2.19 2.23
CA ASN A 81 9.36 2.63 2.85
C ASN A 81 9.20 3.14 4.29
N LEU A 82 7.96 3.38 4.74
CA LEU A 82 7.66 3.95 6.07
C LEU A 82 7.35 2.87 7.11
N CYS A 83 6.92 1.67 6.69
CA CYS A 83 6.46 0.64 7.61
C CYS A 83 7.51 -0.46 7.85
N SER A 84 7.31 -1.23 8.94
CA SER A 84 8.21 -2.31 9.36
C SER A 84 8.32 -3.48 8.38
N ALA A 85 7.40 -3.59 7.41
CA ALA A 85 7.39 -4.63 6.37
C ALA A 85 8.14 -4.22 5.09
N GLY A 86 8.54 -2.95 4.95
CA GLY A 86 9.28 -2.41 3.80
C GLY A 86 10.78 -2.31 4.04
N ASP A 87 11.48 -1.61 3.16
CA ASP A 87 12.93 -1.42 3.20
C ASP A 87 13.42 -0.42 4.28
N ARG A 88 12.49 0.24 4.97
CA ARG A 88 12.72 1.22 6.05
C ARG A 88 13.60 2.42 5.63
N THR A 89 13.58 2.79 4.38
CA THR A 89 14.31 3.99 3.90
C THR A 89 13.62 5.30 4.33
N GLY A 90 12.50 5.22 5.05
CA GLY A 90 11.78 6.37 5.56
C GLY A 90 11.18 7.25 4.46
N LEU A 91 11.03 8.54 4.75
CA LEU A 91 10.52 9.52 3.81
C LEU A 91 11.48 9.82 2.64
N GLU A 92 12.74 9.37 2.71
CA GLU A 92 13.72 9.48 1.63
C GLU A 92 13.54 8.42 0.53
N GLY A 93 12.75 7.37 0.77
CA GLY A 93 12.45 6.32 -0.20
C GLY A 93 11.66 6.84 -1.41
N ILE A 94 11.84 6.19 -2.58
CA ILE A 94 11.18 6.59 -3.83
C ILE A 94 9.64 6.63 -3.71
N GLU A 95 9.07 5.66 -3.01
CA GLU A 95 7.62 5.57 -2.83
C GLU A 95 7.11 6.56 -1.78
N SER A 96 7.93 6.91 -0.80
CA SER A 96 7.61 7.94 0.18
C SER A 96 7.55 9.35 -0.41
N ARG A 97 8.15 9.56 -1.59
CA ARG A 97 8.02 10.84 -2.33
C ARG A 97 6.56 11.17 -2.66
N LEU A 98 5.73 10.18 -2.85
CA LEU A 98 4.31 10.36 -3.14
C LEU A 98 3.56 11.02 -1.96
N PHE A 99 4.06 10.92 -0.73
CA PHE A 99 3.56 11.73 0.38
C PHE A 99 3.71 13.23 0.09
N TYR A 100 4.84 13.66 -0.50
CA TYR A 100 5.04 15.06 -0.86
C TYR A 100 4.13 15.53 -2.01
N ASP A 101 3.67 14.63 -2.89
CA ASP A 101 2.65 14.96 -3.87
C ASP A 101 1.29 15.19 -3.21
N TYR A 102 0.95 14.45 -2.14
CA TYR A 102 -0.22 14.75 -1.32
C TYR A 102 -0.09 16.13 -0.65
N VAL A 103 1.07 16.43 -0.08
CA VAL A 103 1.37 17.74 0.52
C VAL A 103 1.25 18.85 -0.51
N ARG A 104 1.78 18.66 -1.72
CA ARG A 104 1.66 19.60 -2.82
C ARG A 104 0.19 19.86 -3.19
N ALA A 105 -0.61 18.80 -3.36
CA ALA A 105 -2.03 18.93 -3.63
C ALA A 105 -2.77 19.67 -2.50
N PHE A 106 -2.40 19.40 -1.25
CA PHE A 106 -2.98 20.06 -0.08
C PHE A 106 -2.72 21.59 -0.08
N TYR A 107 -1.50 22.02 -0.45
CA TYR A 107 -1.15 23.43 -0.50
C TYR A 107 -1.66 24.14 -1.76
N GLU A 108 -1.69 23.47 -2.90
CA GLU A 108 -2.08 24.05 -4.19
C GLU A 108 -3.60 24.13 -4.37
N ALA A 109 -4.32 23.07 -4.02
CA ALA A 109 -5.78 23.02 -4.14
C ALA A 109 -6.51 23.75 -3.00
N GLU A 110 -5.87 23.96 -1.84
CA GLU A 110 -6.42 24.59 -0.65
C GLU A 110 -7.81 24.02 -0.27
N PRO A 111 -7.94 22.69 -0.08
CA PRO A 111 -9.22 22.08 0.26
C PRO A 111 -9.69 22.55 1.64
N LYS A 112 -11.01 22.69 1.83
CA LYS A 112 -11.57 23.03 3.14
C LYS A 112 -11.34 21.94 4.18
N TRP A 113 -11.46 20.68 3.77
CA TRP A 113 -11.29 19.50 4.60
C TRP A 113 -10.22 18.59 3.99
N PHE A 114 -9.58 17.79 4.81
CA PHE A 114 -8.67 16.76 4.30
C PHE A 114 -8.64 15.52 5.19
N LEU A 115 -8.24 14.40 4.59
CA LEU A 115 -7.96 13.13 5.26
C LEU A 115 -6.74 12.48 4.60
N LEU A 116 -5.66 12.31 5.35
CA LEU A 116 -4.50 11.51 4.96
C LEU A 116 -4.46 10.26 5.83
N GLU A 117 -4.45 9.08 5.21
CA GLU A 117 -4.32 7.79 5.90
C GLU A 117 -2.91 7.25 5.73
N ASN A 118 -2.39 6.60 6.77
CA ASN A 118 -1.20 5.78 6.65
C ASN A 118 -1.15 4.68 7.73
N ASN A 119 -0.16 3.76 7.59
CA ASN A 119 0.00 2.63 8.48
C ASN A 119 0.53 3.06 9.86
N ALA A 120 -0.11 2.62 10.95
CA ALA A 120 0.32 2.91 12.32
C ALA A 120 1.62 2.17 12.75
N THR A 121 2.19 1.30 11.89
CA THR A 121 3.46 0.62 12.18
C THR A 121 4.69 1.38 11.70
N MET A 122 4.53 2.60 11.18
CA MET A 122 5.65 3.48 10.86
C MET A 122 6.43 3.88 12.12
N THR A 123 7.66 4.32 11.94
CA THR A 123 8.46 4.82 13.07
C THR A 123 7.89 6.12 13.63
N LYS A 124 8.20 6.43 14.89
CA LYS A 124 7.73 7.68 15.51
C LYS A 124 8.30 8.89 14.79
N GLU A 125 9.55 8.83 14.34
CA GLU A 125 10.19 9.91 13.58
C GLU A 125 9.42 10.22 12.29
N ASN A 126 9.02 9.20 11.53
CA ASN A 126 8.23 9.41 10.30
C ASN A 126 6.85 9.97 10.61
N GLN A 127 6.21 9.52 11.70
CA GLN A 127 4.94 10.07 12.15
C GLN A 127 5.08 11.56 12.52
N ASP A 128 6.13 11.92 13.25
CA ASP A 128 6.39 13.30 13.68
C ASP A 128 6.63 14.23 12.50
N ILE A 129 7.40 13.77 11.48
CA ILE A 129 7.62 14.55 10.25
C ILE A 129 6.30 14.80 9.51
N ILE A 130 5.45 13.77 9.35
CA ILE A 130 4.15 13.94 8.70
C ILE A 130 3.28 14.91 9.50
N THR A 131 3.26 14.78 10.83
CA THR A 131 2.50 15.64 11.73
C THR A 131 2.95 17.11 11.64
N GLU A 132 4.26 17.36 11.62
CA GLU A 132 4.84 18.70 11.46
C GLU A 132 4.46 19.34 10.11
N ILE A 133 4.56 18.57 9.01
CA ILE A 133 4.26 19.06 7.66
C ILE A 133 2.75 19.31 7.47
N ILE A 134 1.90 18.41 7.93
CA ILE A 134 0.43 18.52 7.79
C ILE A 134 -0.16 19.49 8.80
N GLY A 135 0.45 19.61 9.99
CA GLY A 135 0.05 20.55 11.04
C GLY A 135 -1.09 20.09 11.93
N VAL A 136 -1.35 18.78 12.04
CA VAL A 136 -2.29 18.18 12.99
C VAL A 136 -1.78 16.84 13.50
N GLU A 137 -2.10 16.51 14.73
CA GLU A 137 -1.86 15.16 15.27
C GLU A 137 -2.78 14.13 14.63
N PRO A 138 -2.28 12.91 14.37
CA PRO A 138 -3.11 11.87 13.78
C PRO A 138 -4.07 11.26 14.79
N VAL A 139 -5.27 10.93 14.33
CA VAL A 139 -6.21 10.06 15.06
C VAL A 139 -5.82 8.62 14.78
N TYR A 140 -5.63 7.82 15.81
CA TYR A 140 -5.40 6.38 15.70
C TYR A 140 -6.74 5.65 15.74
N ILE A 141 -7.01 4.81 14.74
CA ILE A 141 -8.16 3.90 14.76
C ILE A 141 -7.71 2.50 14.30
N ASN A 142 -8.10 1.50 15.07
CA ASN A 142 -7.98 0.12 14.65
C ASN A 142 -9.30 -0.33 14.01
N SER A 143 -9.23 -0.85 12.79
CA SER A 143 -10.41 -1.35 12.07
C SER A 143 -11.16 -2.45 12.82
N ASN A 144 -10.53 -3.13 13.78
CA ASN A 144 -11.17 -4.18 14.57
C ASN A 144 -12.39 -3.69 15.37
N LEU A 145 -12.51 -2.40 15.62
CA LEU A 145 -13.68 -1.82 16.27
C LEU A 145 -14.93 -1.79 15.36
N LEU A 146 -14.72 -1.76 14.04
CA LEU A 146 -15.80 -1.61 13.04
C LEU A 146 -15.86 -2.75 12.02
N SER A 147 -14.92 -3.71 12.07
CA SER A 147 -14.77 -4.81 11.14
C SER A 147 -14.22 -6.05 11.84
N ALA A 148 -14.29 -7.19 11.18
CA ALA A 148 -13.62 -8.43 11.62
C ALA A 148 -12.10 -8.44 11.36
N GLN A 149 -11.44 -7.28 11.18
CA GLN A 149 -10.04 -7.17 10.79
C GLN A 149 -9.23 -6.30 11.78
N ASP A 150 -8.12 -6.82 12.29
CA ASP A 150 -7.13 -6.06 13.06
C ASP A 150 -6.20 -5.29 12.10
N ARG A 151 -6.55 -4.03 11.82
CA ARG A 151 -5.84 -3.16 10.88
C ARG A 151 -5.66 -1.77 11.48
N LYS A 152 -4.49 -1.50 12.01
CA LYS A 152 -4.12 -0.28 12.73
C LYS A 152 -3.69 0.81 11.76
N ARG A 153 -4.33 1.98 11.85
CA ARG A 153 -4.08 3.11 10.95
C ARG A 153 -4.01 4.44 11.70
N LEU A 154 -3.31 5.38 11.10
CA LEU A 154 -3.23 6.78 11.49
C LEU A 154 -3.94 7.63 10.46
N TYR A 155 -4.70 8.61 10.94
CA TYR A 155 -5.49 9.51 10.12
C TYR A 155 -5.18 10.95 10.50
N TRP A 156 -4.47 11.68 9.64
CA TRP A 156 -4.27 13.12 9.79
C TRP A 156 -5.43 13.83 9.10
N THR A 157 -6.17 14.65 9.85
CA THR A 157 -7.35 15.34 9.33
C THR A 157 -7.66 16.58 10.18
N ASN A 158 -8.28 17.58 9.55
CA ASN A 158 -8.82 18.74 10.25
C ASN A 158 -10.32 18.61 10.58
N ILE A 159 -10.89 17.42 10.44
CA ILE A 159 -12.26 17.11 10.88
C ILE A 159 -12.28 17.08 12.41
N PRO A 160 -13.09 17.95 13.08
CA PRO A 160 -13.03 18.07 14.52
C PRO A 160 -13.78 16.96 15.25
N GLY A 161 -13.37 16.69 16.50
CA GLY A 161 -14.14 15.94 17.49
C GLY A 161 -14.23 14.44 17.25
N ILE A 162 -13.35 13.86 16.42
CA ILE A 162 -13.34 12.41 16.15
C ILE A 162 -12.95 11.68 17.43
N GLU A 163 -13.82 10.81 17.91
CA GLU A 163 -13.60 9.93 19.06
C GLU A 163 -13.27 8.50 18.58
N GLU A 164 -12.75 7.67 19.45
CA GLU A 164 -12.55 6.26 19.17
C GLU A 164 -13.91 5.57 19.02
N PRO A 165 -14.15 4.81 17.92
CA PRO A 165 -15.42 4.11 17.73
C PRO A 165 -15.61 3.00 18.77
N LYS A 166 -16.85 2.74 19.14
CA LYS A 166 -17.21 1.58 19.98
C LYS A 166 -17.02 0.30 19.17
N ASP A 167 -16.51 -0.76 19.81
CA ASP A 167 -16.38 -2.08 19.18
C ASP A 167 -17.78 -2.63 18.84
N LYS A 168 -17.99 -2.92 17.56
CA LYS A 168 -19.21 -3.56 17.04
C LYS A 168 -19.20 -5.08 17.26
N GLU A 169 -18.12 -5.63 17.83
CA GLU A 169 -17.95 -7.06 18.11
C GLU A 169 -18.11 -7.97 16.86
N ILE A 170 -17.70 -7.48 15.69
CA ILE A 170 -17.75 -8.22 14.44
C ILE A 170 -16.53 -9.15 14.37
N TYR A 171 -16.76 -10.45 14.23
CA TYR A 171 -15.73 -11.50 14.17
C TYR A 171 -15.74 -12.18 12.78
N LEU A 172 -14.75 -13.06 12.54
CA LEU A 172 -14.67 -13.81 11.28
C LEU A 172 -15.98 -14.57 10.97
N LYS A 173 -16.62 -15.20 11.95
CA LYS A 173 -17.90 -15.91 11.76
C LYS A 173 -18.99 -15.06 11.11
N ASP A 174 -18.94 -13.73 11.32
CA ASP A 174 -19.99 -12.81 10.87
C ASP A 174 -19.79 -12.39 9.39
N ILE A 175 -18.63 -12.68 8.81
CA ILE A 175 -18.29 -12.29 7.42
C ILE A 175 -18.04 -13.49 6.50
N LEU A 176 -17.89 -14.71 7.04
CA LEU A 176 -17.57 -15.87 6.24
C LEU A 176 -18.75 -16.29 5.34
N GLN A 177 -18.43 -16.73 4.14
CA GLN A 177 -19.39 -17.38 3.26
C GLN A 177 -19.74 -18.78 3.80
N PRO A 178 -20.96 -19.28 3.52
CA PRO A 178 -21.29 -20.69 3.73
C PRO A 178 -20.29 -21.64 3.07
N THR A 179 -19.99 -22.77 3.71
CA THR A 179 -18.98 -23.72 3.21
C THR A 179 -19.35 -24.27 1.83
N GLU A 180 -20.64 -24.47 1.57
CA GLU A 180 -21.17 -24.97 0.31
C GLU A 180 -20.81 -24.05 -0.87
N GLU A 181 -20.81 -22.73 -0.65
CA GLU A 181 -20.47 -21.74 -1.68
C GLU A 181 -18.97 -21.67 -2.00
N LYS A 182 -18.14 -22.27 -1.13
CA LYS A 182 -16.67 -22.22 -1.27
C LYS A 182 -16.06 -23.48 -1.86
N LYS A 183 -16.82 -24.58 -1.99
CA LYS A 183 -16.29 -25.90 -2.40
C LYS A 183 -15.58 -25.88 -3.73
N ASP A 184 -16.06 -25.05 -4.67
CA ASP A 184 -15.50 -24.90 -6.02
C ASP A 184 -14.48 -23.77 -6.13
N PHE A 185 -14.16 -23.09 -5.02
CA PHE A 185 -13.24 -21.97 -5.03
C PHE A 185 -11.79 -22.45 -4.90
N GLU A 186 -10.90 -22.07 -5.83
CA GLU A 186 -9.49 -22.50 -5.85
C GLU A 186 -8.72 -22.19 -4.56
N CYS A 187 -9.17 -21.20 -3.77
CA CYS A 187 -8.57 -20.82 -2.49
C CYS A 187 -8.98 -21.73 -1.34
N PHE A 188 -10.00 -22.58 -1.51
CA PHE A 188 -10.42 -23.55 -0.50
C PHE A 188 -9.49 -24.75 -0.53
N LYS A 189 -8.29 -24.58 0.04
CA LYS A 189 -7.28 -25.63 0.15
C LYS A 189 -7.25 -26.15 1.56
N ARG A 190 -7.46 -27.49 1.70
CA ARG A 190 -7.17 -28.21 2.94
C ARG A 190 -5.66 -28.14 3.16
N MET A 191 -5.23 -27.55 4.27
CA MET A 191 -3.82 -27.61 4.67
C MET A 191 -3.57 -28.99 5.31
N GLU A 192 -2.92 -29.89 4.58
CA GLU A 192 -2.49 -31.16 5.13
C GLU A 192 -1.46 -30.92 6.25
N ALA A 193 -1.81 -31.30 7.48
CA ALA A 193 -0.97 -31.15 8.67
C ALA A 193 0.41 -31.82 8.53
N LYS A 194 0.57 -32.79 7.64
CA LYS A 194 1.79 -33.55 7.44
C LYS A 194 2.95 -32.83 6.72
N LYS A 195 2.70 -31.68 6.04
CA LYS A 195 3.75 -30.90 5.35
C LYS A 195 4.40 -29.83 6.22
N LEU A 196 4.14 -29.79 7.51
CA LEU A 196 4.34 -28.67 8.42
C LEU A 196 5.70 -28.61 9.13
N GLY A 197 6.70 -29.34 8.65
CA GLY A 197 8.04 -29.38 9.26
C GLY A 197 8.94 -28.16 9.01
N THR A 198 8.61 -27.29 8.07
CA THR A 198 9.48 -26.15 7.69
C THR A 198 9.21 -24.88 8.50
N LEU A 199 10.23 -24.00 8.60
CA LEU A 199 10.14 -22.72 9.31
C LEU A 199 9.01 -21.81 8.75
N ALA A 200 8.78 -21.86 7.43
CA ALA A 200 7.70 -21.15 6.77
C ALA A 200 6.31 -21.62 7.24
N HIS A 201 6.15 -22.90 7.46
CA HIS A 201 4.91 -23.50 7.98
C HIS A 201 4.69 -23.14 9.46
N LYS A 202 5.73 -23.12 10.31
CA LYS A 202 5.60 -22.66 11.70
C LYS A 202 5.11 -21.22 11.76
N LYS A 203 5.56 -20.37 10.84
CA LYS A 203 5.12 -18.98 10.71
C LYS A 203 3.67 -18.87 10.23
N ALA A 204 3.22 -19.74 9.30
CA ALA A 204 1.83 -19.82 8.85
C ALA A 204 0.89 -20.26 9.98
N TRP A 205 1.29 -21.24 10.80
CA TRP A 205 0.52 -21.68 11.96
C TRP A 205 0.27 -20.59 12.99
N SER A 206 1.25 -19.75 13.28
CA SER A 206 1.07 -18.62 14.20
C SER A 206 0.06 -17.59 13.70
N GLN A 207 -0.37 -17.69 12.45
CA GLN A 207 -1.28 -16.77 11.77
C GLN A 207 -2.69 -17.31 11.62
N ILE A 208 -2.95 -18.55 12.03
CA ILE A 208 -4.28 -19.14 12.01
C ILE A 208 -5.19 -18.38 12.96
N ARG A 209 -6.42 -18.15 12.50
CA ARG A 209 -7.49 -17.55 13.28
C ARG A 209 -8.68 -18.51 13.34
N THR A 210 -9.31 -18.58 14.49
CA THR A 210 -10.60 -19.24 14.63
C THR A 210 -11.72 -18.29 14.20
N ILE A 211 -12.89 -18.85 13.91
CA ILE A 211 -14.06 -18.07 13.47
C ILE A 211 -14.51 -17.02 14.51
N ASN A 212 -14.19 -17.20 15.79
CA ASN A 212 -14.50 -16.27 16.86
C ASN A 212 -13.40 -15.22 17.13
N GLN A 213 -12.44 -15.11 16.21
CA GLN A 213 -11.38 -14.11 16.27
C GLN A 213 -11.50 -13.12 15.14
N LYS A 214 -10.75 -12.01 15.24
CA LYS A 214 -10.58 -11.05 14.16
C LYS A 214 -9.44 -11.48 13.23
N ALA A 215 -9.60 -11.24 11.93
CA ALA A 215 -8.55 -11.46 10.95
C ALA A 215 -7.35 -10.54 11.20
N ARG A 216 -6.21 -10.88 10.64
CA ARG A 216 -5.08 -9.95 10.53
C ARG A 216 -5.35 -8.92 9.43
N ALA A 217 -4.58 -7.84 9.42
CA ALA A 217 -4.61 -6.87 8.34
C ALA A 217 -4.39 -7.57 6.99
N LEU A 218 -5.30 -7.34 6.06
CA LEU A 218 -5.15 -7.80 4.69
C LEU A 218 -3.90 -7.16 4.06
N THR A 219 -3.17 -7.98 3.29
CA THR A 219 -2.02 -7.56 2.51
C THR A 219 -2.25 -7.86 1.04
N THR A 220 -1.45 -7.25 0.17
CA THR A 220 -1.49 -7.50 -1.29
C THR A 220 -1.13 -8.93 -1.67
N SER A 221 -0.45 -9.66 -0.78
CA SER A 221 -0.03 -11.05 -0.95
C SER A 221 -0.99 -12.09 -0.37
N GLN A 222 -2.22 -11.71 -0.03
CA GLN A 222 -3.24 -12.60 0.55
C GLN A 222 -3.47 -13.88 -0.29
N ALA A 223 -3.36 -13.80 -1.61
CA ALA A 223 -3.56 -14.92 -2.53
C ALA A 223 -2.38 -15.90 -2.61
N ILE A 224 -1.16 -15.43 -2.33
CA ILE A 224 0.06 -16.12 -2.78
C ILE A 224 0.81 -16.74 -1.61
N SER A 225 0.71 -16.16 -0.42
CA SER A 225 1.61 -16.46 0.68
C SER A 225 0.90 -17.06 1.89
N ASN A 226 1.23 -18.29 2.20
CA ASN A 226 0.88 -18.90 3.48
C ASN A 226 1.39 -18.09 4.69
N SER A 227 2.36 -17.19 4.50
CA SER A 227 2.92 -16.35 5.55
C SER A 227 2.29 -14.96 5.67
N GLY A 228 1.63 -14.46 4.61
CA GLY A 228 0.97 -13.14 4.58
C GLY A 228 -0.56 -13.20 4.66
N ALA A 229 -1.14 -14.37 4.39
CA ALA A 229 -2.58 -14.57 4.38
C ALA A 229 -3.16 -14.84 5.77
N THR A 230 -4.39 -14.39 6.03
CA THR A 230 -5.17 -14.90 7.16
C THR A 230 -5.66 -16.31 6.82
N ASN A 231 -5.18 -17.30 7.56
CA ASN A 231 -5.67 -18.67 7.48
C ASN A 231 -6.75 -18.86 8.55
N VAL A 232 -7.91 -19.36 8.17
CA VAL A 232 -9.03 -19.58 9.07
C VAL A 232 -9.18 -21.07 9.37
N LYS A 233 -9.22 -21.42 10.66
CA LYS A 233 -9.63 -22.76 11.13
C LYS A 233 -11.14 -22.78 11.18
N TYR A 234 -11.74 -23.60 10.32
CA TYR A 234 -13.20 -23.76 10.23
C TYR A 234 -13.72 -24.95 11.05
N ALA A 235 -13.03 -26.08 10.97
CA ALA A 235 -13.30 -27.28 11.73
C ALA A 235 -11.98 -27.95 12.12
N ASP A 236 -12.03 -29.05 12.87
CA ASP A 236 -10.81 -29.79 13.19
C ASP A 236 -10.16 -30.30 11.91
N ASP A 237 -8.87 -29.93 11.74
CA ASP A 237 -8.04 -30.21 10.57
C ASP A 237 -8.50 -29.56 9.24
N GLU A 238 -9.48 -28.64 9.28
CA GLU A 238 -9.90 -27.87 8.11
C GLU A 238 -9.49 -26.39 8.21
N TYR A 239 -8.64 -25.97 7.27
CA TYR A 239 -8.12 -24.61 7.18
C TYR A 239 -8.27 -24.11 5.75
N TYR A 240 -8.55 -22.82 5.59
CA TYR A 240 -8.63 -22.18 4.27
C TYR A 240 -8.16 -20.73 4.29
N ILE A 241 -7.85 -20.22 3.13
CA ILE A 241 -7.55 -18.81 2.90
C ILE A 241 -8.86 -18.10 2.57
N LEU A 242 -9.09 -16.93 3.14
CA LEU A 242 -10.29 -16.13 2.87
C LEU A 242 -10.47 -15.89 1.37
N THR A 243 -11.69 -16.02 0.90
CA THR A 243 -12.06 -15.69 -0.50
C THR A 243 -11.96 -14.20 -0.78
N PRO A 244 -11.90 -13.76 -2.05
CA PRO A 244 -11.95 -12.33 -2.36
C PRO A 244 -13.19 -11.63 -1.79
N LEU A 245 -14.36 -12.27 -1.81
CA LEU A 245 -15.59 -11.75 -1.25
C LEU A 245 -15.49 -11.59 0.27
N GLU A 246 -14.94 -12.56 0.98
CA GLU A 246 -14.69 -12.45 2.43
C GLU A 246 -13.68 -11.34 2.75
N CYS A 247 -12.69 -11.13 1.88
CA CYS A 247 -11.76 -10.00 1.99
C CYS A 247 -12.43 -8.65 1.73
N GLU A 248 -13.39 -8.57 0.80
CA GLU A 248 -14.24 -7.40 0.60
C GLU A 248 -15.03 -7.07 1.86
N ARG A 249 -15.66 -8.08 2.48
CA ARG A 249 -16.39 -7.93 3.74
C ARG A 249 -15.49 -7.50 4.90
N LEU A 250 -14.22 -7.96 4.95
CA LEU A 250 -13.23 -7.46 5.91
C LEU A 250 -12.91 -5.98 5.74
N GLN A 251 -12.89 -5.49 4.49
CA GLN A 251 -12.77 -4.06 4.21
C GLN A 251 -14.12 -3.32 4.27
N THR A 252 -15.17 -4.03 4.71
CA THR A 252 -16.54 -3.51 4.76
C THR A 252 -17.03 -2.94 3.43
N LEU A 253 -16.52 -3.47 2.31
CA LEU A 253 -17.00 -3.19 0.97
C LEU A 253 -18.30 -3.96 0.69
N PRO A 254 -19.12 -3.53 -0.29
CA PRO A 254 -20.21 -4.34 -0.81
C PRO A 254 -19.71 -5.68 -1.36
N ASP A 255 -20.51 -6.73 -1.28
CA ASP A 255 -20.20 -8.02 -1.88
C ASP A 255 -19.97 -7.89 -3.39
N ASN A 256 -18.95 -8.59 -3.91
CA ASN A 256 -18.55 -8.56 -5.33
C ASN A 256 -18.09 -7.18 -5.86
N TYR A 257 -17.73 -6.28 -4.96
CA TYR A 257 -17.23 -4.96 -5.33
C TYR A 257 -16.03 -5.03 -6.29
N THR A 258 -15.09 -5.95 -6.04
CA THR A 258 -13.88 -6.11 -6.85
C THR A 258 -14.03 -7.12 -8.01
N GLU A 259 -15.24 -7.61 -8.29
CA GLU A 259 -15.50 -8.50 -9.41
C GLU A 259 -15.19 -7.83 -10.77
N GLY A 260 -14.77 -8.63 -11.76
CA GLY A 260 -14.41 -8.16 -13.11
C GLY A 260 -12.91 -8.09 -13.38
N VAL A 261 -12.08 -8.43 -12.38
CA VAL A 261 -10.65 -8.68 -12.51
C VAL A 261 -10.29 -10.05 -11.95
N SER A 262 -9.05 -10.54 -12.18
CA SER A 262 -8.61 -11.83 -11.64
C SER A 262 -8.58 -11.84 -10.11
N ASN A 263 -8.73 -13.02 -9.49
CA ASN A 263 -8.70 -13.14 -8.03
C ASN A 263 -7.42 -12.58 -7.41
N THR A 264 -6.26 -12.77 -8.06
CA THR A 264 -5.00 -12.16 -7.61
C THR A 264 -5.10 -10.64 -7.57
N GLN A 265 -5.71 -10.02 -8.56
CA GLN A 265 -5.92 -8.57 -8.59
C GLN A 265 -6.98 -8.11 -7.58
N ARG A 266 -8.02 -8.92 -7.35
CA ARG A 266 -8.99 -8.66 -6.28
C ARG A 266 -8.32 -8.61 -4.91
N TYR A 267 -7.50 -9.59 -4.56
CA TYR A 267 -6.74 -9.61 -3.32
C TYR A 267 -5.78 -8.42 -3.20
N LYS A 268 -5.06 -8.08 -4.29
CA LYS A 268 -4.17 -6.91 -4.33
C LYS A 268 -4.96 -5.62 -4.06
N ALA A 269 -6.10 -5.46 -4.70
CA ALA A 269 -6.96 -4.29 -4.57
C ALA A 269 -7.49 -4.10 -3.14
N VAL A 270 -8.06 -5.15 -2.54
CA VAL A 270 -8.56 -5.08 -1.15
C VAL A 270 -7.44 -4.94 -0.13
N GLY A 271 -6.25 -5.51 -0.40
CA GLY A 271 -5.06 -5.35 0.47
C GLY A 271 -4.58 -3.91 0.57
N ASN A 272 -4.63 -3.17 -0.55
CA ASN A 272 -4.31 -1.74 -0.61
C ASN A 272 -5.48 -0.86 -0.16
N GLY A 273 -6.72 -1.34 -0.26
CA GLY A 273 -7.91 -0.57 0.05
C GLY A 273 -8.05 -0.21 1.53
N TRP A 274 -8.94 0.74 1.81
CA TRP A 274 -9.32 1.15 3.15
C TRP A 274 -10.41 0.24 3.74
N THR A 275 -10.49 0.17 5.07
CA THR A 275 -11.69 -0.34 5.75
C THR A 275 -12.74 0.76 5.70
N VAL A 276 -13.73 0.59 4.81
CA VAL A 276 -14.68 1.65 4.43
C VAL A 276 -15.46 2.19 5.63
N ASP A 277 -15.91 1.32 6.56
CA ASP A 277 -16.66 1.77 7.74
C ASP A 277 -15.84 2.65 8.68
N VAL A 278 -14.51 2.53 8.70
CA VAL A 278 -13.65 3.44 9.47
C VAL A 278 -13.66 4.84 8.83
N ILE A 279 -13.55 4.90 7.52
CA ILE A 279 -13.57 6.18 6.79
C ILE A 279 -14.96 6.80 6.84
N ALA A 280 -16.02 6.00 6.70
CA ALA A 280 -17.41 6.47 6.85
C ALA A 280 -17.68 7.00 8.27
N TYR A 281 -17.10 6.36 9.30
CA TYR A 281 -17.17 6.83 10.67
C TYR A 281 -16.51 8.22 10.81
N ILE A 282 -15.30 8.41 10.28
CA ILE A 282 -14.63 9.71 10.26
C ILE A 282 -15.49 10.74 9.50
N PHE A 283 -16.02 10.38 8.35
CA PHE A 283 -16.87 11.27 7.54
C PHE A 283 -18.24 11.57 8.18
N SER A 284 -18.71 10.77 9.14
CA SER A 284 -19.90 11.13 9.93
C SER A 284 -19.64 12.36 10.80
N TYR A 285 -18.41 12.55 11.31
CA TYR A 285 -18.01 13.77 12.00
C TYR A 285 -17.88 14.97 11.05
N LEU A 286 -17.36 14.73 9.85
CA LEU A 286 -17.37 15.76 8.79
C LEU A 286 -18.78 16.25 8.50
N ARG A 287 -19.72 15.31 8.32
CA ARG A 287 -21.12 15.63 8.08
C ARG A 287 -21.68 16.46 9.23
N LYS A 288 -21.49 16.01 10.46
CA LYS A 288 -21.92 16.72 11.67
C LYS A 288 -21.34 18.14 11.71
N ALA A 289 -20.03 18.28 11.47
CA ALA A 289 -19.36 19.59 11.46
C ALA A 289 -19.98 20.54 10.41
N ILE A 290 -20.28 20.05 9.22
CA ILE A 290 -20.91 20.86 8.15
C ILE A 290 -22.37 21.22 8.54
N GLU A 291 -23.17 20.28 9.05
CA GLU A 291 -24.57 20.50 9.44
C GLU A 291 -24.70 21.49 10.63
N GLU A 292 -23.77 21.44 11.57
CA GLU A 292 -23.74 22.30 12.76
C GLU A 292 -22.93 23.61 12.54
N GLY A 293 -22.32 23.79 11.37
CA GLY A 293 -21.51 24.98 11.05
C GLY A 293 -20.20 25.05 11.84
N ILE A 294 -19.68 23.91 12.34
CA ILE A 294 -18.41 23.82 13.06
C ILE A 294 -17.29 24.00 12.03
N PRO A 295 -16.34 24.94 12.23
CA PRO A 295 -15.22 25.10 11.32
C PRO A 295 -14.25 23.92 11.39
N PRO A 296 -13.40 23.72 10.34
CA PRO A 296 -12.25 22.83 10.43
C PRO A 296 -11.39 23.15 11.64
N ALA A 297 -10.77 22.13 12.24
CA ALA A 297 -9.81 22.32 13.29
C ALA A 297 -8.65 23.20 12.81
N GLU A 298 -8.20 24.12 13.66
CA GLU A 298 -7.04 24.95 13.36
C GLU A 298 -5.80 24.06 13.22
N LEU A 299 -5.00 24.41 12.22
CA LEU A 299 -3.73 23.72 11.99
C LEU A 299 -2.65 24.38 12.84
N MET A 300 -1.75 23.59 13.41
CA MET A 300 -0.55 24.11 14.08
C MET A 300 0.20 25.04 13.11
N GLU A 301 0.90 26.04 13.64
CA GLU A 301 1.72 26.92 12.82
C GLU A 301 2.70 26.10 11.96
N ARG A 302 2.61 26.27 10.65
CA ARG A 302 3.36 25.46 9.69
C ARG A 302 4.37 26.31 8.96
N VAL A 303 5.55 25.77 8.82
CA VAL A 303 6.47 26.26 7.80
C VAL A 303 5.93 25.74 6.46
N ARG A 304 5.35 26.61 5.62
CA ARG A 304 5.03 26.24 4.22
C ARG A 304 6.34 25.83 3.56
N PRO A 305 6.50 24.56 3.14
CA PRO A 305 7.67 24.22 2.37
C PRO A 305 7.67 25.09 1.11
N GLU A 306 8.70 25.89 0.89
CA GLU A 306 8.81 26.65 -0.35
C GLU A 306 8.78 25.71 -1.54
N GLN A 307 8.27 26.16 -2.70
CA GLN A 307 8.28 25.34 -3.92
C GLN A 307 9.69 24.89 -4.32
N SER A 308 10.73 25.62 -3.92
CA SER A 308 12.13 25.23 -4.00
C SER A 308 12.45 24.00 -3.17
N TYR A 309 11.88 23.83 -1.97
CA TYR A 309 12.08 22.66 -1.11
C TYR A 309 11.72 21.36 -1.82
N PHE A 310 10.59 21.31 -2.51
CA PHE A 310 10.17 20.13 -3.29
C PHE A 310 11.07 19.89 -4.51
N LYS A 311 11.58 20.97 -5.15
CA LYS A 311 12.50 20.88 -6.30
C LYS A 311 13.92 20.50 -5.87
N GLU A 312 14.41 21.01 -4.76
CA GLU A 312 15.78 20.79 -4.27
C GLU A 312 15.93 19.42 -3.61
N HIS A 313 14.99 18.96 -2.79
CA HIS A 313 14.99 17.62 -2.25
C HIS A 313 14.84 16.56 -3.34
N ASN A 314 14.06 16.83 -4.39
CA ASN A 314 14.02 15.99 -5.58
C ASN A 314 15.35 15.98 -6.37
N LYS A 315 16.13 17.07 -6.37
CA LYS A 315 17.43 17.15 -7.05
C LYS A 315 18.58 16.59 -6.21
N GLN A 316 18.66 16.92 -4.92
CA GLN A 316 19.77 16.49 -4.05
C GLN A 316 19.77 14.97 -3.84
N THR A 317 18.60 14.34 -3.70
CA THR A 317 18.51 12.88 -3.56
C THR A 317 18.94 12.14 -4.83
N ILE A 318 18.76 12.75 -6.01
CA ILE A 318 19.23 12.18 -7.30
C ILE A 318 20.75 12.37 -7.44
N THR A 319 21.31 13.47 -6.96
CA THR A 319 22.72 13.82 -7.15
C THR A 319 23.61 13.08 -6.16
N THR A 320 23.24 13.00 -4.88
CA THR A 320 23.99 12.25 -3.85
C THR A 320 23.97 10.75 -4.11
N ARG A 321 22.83 10.18 -4.51
CA ARG A 321 22.77 8.74 -4.88
C ARG A 321 23.58 8.40 -6.13
N LYS A 322 23.64 9.27 -7.14
CA LYS A 322 24.48 9.03 -8.33
C LYS A 322 25.98 9.11 -7.99
N GLY A 323 26.39 10.03 -7.13
CA GLY A 323 27.80 10.16 -6.70
C GLY A 323 28.23 9.02 -5.78
N GLU A 324 27.54 8.81 -4.65
CA GLU A 324 27.92 7.81 -3.66
C GLU A 324 27.72 6.36 -4.12
N THR A 325 26.67 6.08 -4.93
CA THR A 325 26.40 4.72 -5.40
C THR A 325 27.39 4.30 -6.50
N MET A 326 27.84 5.22 -7.35
CA MET A 326 28.84 4.91 -8.38
C MET A 326 30.22 4.69 -7.77
N GLU A 327 30.62 5.47 -6.77
CA GLU A 327 31.91 5.32 -6.11
C GLU A 327 31.98 4.04 -5.24
N LYS A 328 30.93 3.75 -4.48
CA LYS A 328 30.82 2.49 -3.71
C LYS A 328 30.65 1.26 -4.61
N ALA A 329 29.95 1.37 -5.74
CA ALA A 329 29.81 0.27 -6.70
C ALA A 329 31.11 -0.02 -7.47
N ALA A 330 31.95 0.98 -7.74
CA ALA A 330 33.26 0.79 -8.35
C ALA A 330 34.21 0.07 -7.40
N VAL A 331 34.29 0.50 -6.14
CA VAL A 331 35.13 -0.13 -5.10
C VAL A 331 34.68 -1.57 -4.80
N THR A 332 33.36 -1.83 -4.79
CA THR A 332 32.82 -3.19 -4.54
C THR A 332 33.02 -4.12 -5.75
N ARG A 333 33.10 -3.58 -6.98
CA ARG A 333 33.37 -4.37 -8.19
C ARG A 333 34.80 -4.93 -8.20
N GLU A 334 35.80 -4.13 -7.86
CA GLU A 334 37.20 -4.59 -7.78
C GLU A 334 37.39 -5.64 -6.67
N ALA A 335 36.81 -5.37 -5.48
CA ALA A 335 36.88 -6.33 -4.36
C ALA A 335 36.05 -7.61 -4.57
N GLY A 336 34.94 -7.53 -5.33
CA GLY A 336 34.10 -8.68 -5.64
C GLY A 336 34.67 -9.58 -6.74
N ALA A 337 35.33 -9.00 -7.73
CA ALA A 337 35.97 -9.76 -8.81
C ALA A 337 37.17 -10.60 -8.32
N GLU A 338 38.00 -10.07 -7.44
CA GLU A 338 39.13 -10.81 -6.82
C GLU A 338 38.67 -11.94 -5.88
N LYS A 339 37.55 -11.76 -5.13
CA LYS A 339 37.05 -12.81 -4.22
C LYS A 339 36.35 -13.98 -4.92
N ILE A 340 35.82 -13.78 -6.14
CA ILE A 340 35.15 -14.86 -6.91
C ILE A 340 36.17 -15.87 -7.46
N ALA A 341 37.43 -15.49 -7.58
CA ALA A 341 38.49 -16.34 -8.09
C ALA A 341 39.07 -17.34 -7.06
N GLU A 342 38.87 -17.12 -5.74
CA GLU A 342 39.58 -17.84 -4.65
C GLU A 342 38.70 -18.67 -3.70
N ALA A 343 37.36 -18.81 -3.91
CA ALA A 343 36.50 -19.51 -2.97
C ALA A 343 36.28 -21.00 -3.33
N PRO A 344 36.50 -21.92 -2.36
CA PRO A 344 36.28 -23.36 -2.59
C PRO A 344 34.81 -23.70 -2.63
N GLU A 345 34.40 -24.50 -3.64
CA GLU A 345 33.05 -24.99 -3.85
C GLU A 345 32.57 -25.92 -2.72
N LYS A 346 31.50 -25.55 -2.02
CA LYS A 346 30.69 -26.47 -1.22
C LYS A 346 29.38 -26.76 -1.96
N GLU A 347 28.99 -28.05 -2.03
CA GLU A 347 27.89 -28.55 -2.87
C GLU A 347 26.50 -27.90 -2.63
N GLU A 348 26.20 -27.45 -1.43
CA GLU A 348 24.89 -26.80 -1.11
C GLU A 348 24.77 -25.36 -1.65
N ASP A 349 25.87 -24.64 -1.76
CA ASP A 349 25.93 -23.28 -2.32
C ASP A 349 25.78 -23.28 -3.85
N THR A 350 26.14 -24.40 -4.50
CA THR A 350 26.12 -24.55 -5.95
C THR A 350 24.69 -24.58 -6.52
N LEU A 351 23.73 -25.14 -5.80
CA LEU A 351 22.32 -25.23 -6.26
C LEU A 351 21.64 -23.87 -6.23
N SER A 352 21.83 -23.09 -5.16
CA SER A 352 21.28 -21.73 -5.01
C SER A 352 21.87 -20.76 -6.04
N LEU A 353 23.19 -20.83 -6.28
CA LEU A 353 23.89 -20.06 -7.32
C LEU A 353 23.43 -20.45 -8.73
N LYS A 354 23.16 -21.72 -8.96
CA LYS A 354 22.66 -22.21 -10.25
C LYS A 354 21.27 -21.71 -10.56
N VAL A 355 20.36 -21.75 -9.57
CA VAL A 355 19.00 -21.21 -9.67
C VAL A 355 19.02 -19.69 -9.93
N LEU A 356 19.87 -18.94 -9.22
CA LEU A 356 20.02 -17.51 -9.43
C LEU A 356 20.58 -17.15 -10.79
N ARG A 357 21.55 -17.92 -11.30
CA ARG A 357 22.09 -17.74 -12.66
C ARG A 357 21.01 -17.97 -13.73
N GLU A 358 20.16 -18.97 -13.57
CA GLU A 358 19.05 -19.20 -14.51
C GLU A 358 17.99 -18.10 -14.43
N LEU A 359 17.67 -17.61 -13.24
CA LEU A 359 16.76 -16.47 -13.05
C LEU A 359 17.28 -15.19 -13.72
N VAL A 360 18.58 -14.91 -13.58
CA VAL A 360 19.23 -13.77 -14.25
C VAL A 360 19.15 -13.92 -15.77
N LYS A 361 19.43 -15.11 -16.31
CA LYS A 361 19.32 -15.38 -17.75
C LYS A 361 17.88 -15.24 -18.28
N GLU A 362 16.90 -15.62 -17.48
CA GLU A 362 15.49 -15.46 -17.85
C GLU A 362 15.10 -13.97 -17.91
N LYS A 363 15.54 -13.17 -16.92
CA LYS A 363 15.34 -11.72 -16.94
C LYS A 363 16.09 -11.01 -18.06
N ASP A 364 17.26 -11.47 -18.43
CA ASP A 364 18.00 -10.97 -19.59
C ASP A 364 17.22 -11.16 -20.90
N ARG A 365 16.63 -12.35 -21.09
CA ARG A 365 15.78 -12.62 -22.27
C ARG A 365 14.52 -11.73 -22.28
N GLU A 366 13.89 -11.53 -21.13
CA GLU A 366 12.73 -10.65 -21.00
C GLU A 366 13.09 -9.19 -21.34
N ILE A 367 14.24 -8.71 -20.88
CA ILE A 367 14.76 -7.37 -21.20
C ILE A 367 15.03 -7.21 -22.70
N GLU A 368 15.66 -8.19 -23.35
CA GLU A 368 15.91 -8.16 -24.80
C GLU A 368 14.60 -8.16 -25.61
N GLN A 369 13.61 -8.96 -25.19
CA GLN A 369 12.29 -8.93 -25.83
C GLN A 369 11.58 -7.57 -25.66
N LEU A 370 11.71 -6.93 -24.50
CA LEU A 370 11.16 -5.60 -24.24
C LEU A 370 11.86 -4.52 -25.08
N LYS A 371 13.19 -4.59 -25.22
CA LYS A 371 13.96 -3.69 -26.09
C LYS A 371 13.48 -3.80 -27.55
N GLU A 372 13.31 -5.01 -28.04
CA GLU A 372 12.87 -5.27 -29.42
C GLU A 372 11.43 -4.79 -29.66
N ARG A 373 10.52 -5.05 -28.72
CA ARG A 373 9.11 -4.63 -28.79
C ARG A 373 8.90 -3.13 -28.74
N LEU A 374 9.74 -2.41 -28.03
CA LEU A 374 9.56 -0.96 -27.78
C LEU A 374 10.33 -0.09 -28.77
N LYS A 375 11.19 -0.63 -29.62
CA LYS A 375 12.09 0.15 -30.51
C LYS A 375 12.80 1.26 -29.74
N VAL A 376 13.43 0.91 -28.65
CA VAL A 376 13.96 1.85 -27.64
C VAL A 376 15.20 2.54 -28.17
N SER A 377 15.32 3.85 -27.89
CA SER A 377 16.54 4.61 -28.20
C SER A 377 17.73 4.10 -27.37
N GLU A 378 18.97 4.27 -27.87
CA GLU A 378 20.20 3.85 -27.19
C GLU A 378 20.30 4.36 -25.73
N ALA A 379 19.77 5.56 -25.44
CA ALA A 379 19.77 6.14 -24.11
C ALA A 379 18.90 5.33 -23.12
N VAL A 380 17.73 4.84 -23.56
CA VAL A 380 16.83 4.02 -22.72
C VAL A 380 17.39 2.60 -22.58
N ALA A 381 17.99 2.06 -23.63
CA ALA A 381 18.68 0.76 -23.57
C ALA A 381 19.83 0.79 -22.55
N LYS A 382 20.60 1.89 -22.49
CA LYS A 382 21.64 2.11 -21.49
C LYS A 382 21.11 2.19 -20.07
N GLN A 383 19.98 2.87 -19.86
CA GLN A 383 19.32 2.92 -18.52
C GLN A 383 18.82 1.55 -18.06
N ILE A 384 18.28 0.74 -18.97
CA ILE A 384 17.84 -0.63 -18.65
C ILE A 384 19.05 -1.49 -18.26
N GLU A 385 20.19 -1.37 -18.94
CA GLU A 385 21.41 -2.09 -18.61
C GLU A 385 22.03 -1.65 -17.26
N GLU A 386 21.95 -0.36 -16.95
CA GLU A 386 22.34 0.16 -15.63
C GLU A 386 21.45 -0.40 -14.52
N LEU A 387 20.12 -0.47 -14.71
CA LEU A 387 19.18 -1.08 -13.75
C LEU A 387 19.46 -2.58 -13.57
N LYS A 388 19.72 -3.31 -14.64
CA LYS A 388 20.11 -4.72 -14.58
C LYS A 388 21.36 -4.93 -13.72
N ASN A 389 22.39 -4.11 -13.93
CA ASN A 389 23.61 -4.17 -13.13
C ASN A 389 23.39 -3.83 -11.66
N GLN A 390 22.46 -2.91 -11.34
CA GLN A 390 22.07 -2.59 -9.97
C GLN A 390 21.36 -3.76 -9.29
N VAL A 391 20.42 -4.42 -9.97
CA VAL A 391 19.72 -5.61 -9.48
C VAL A 391 20.71 -6.74 -9.21
N PHE A 392 21.61 -7.00 -10.15
CA PHE A 392 22.65 -8.03 -10.01
C PHE A 392 23.58 -7.75 -8.80
N THR A 393 24.02 -6.51 -8.65
CA THR A 393 24.88 -6.11 -7.50
C THR A 393 24.13 -6.19 -6.17
N GLY A 394 22.84 -5.82 -6.14
CA GLY A 394 22.01 -5.96 -4.96
C GLY A 394 21.79 -7.42 -4.53
N VAL A 395 21.52 -8.30 -5.49
CA VAL A 395 21.36 -9.75 -5.24
C VAL A 395 22.66 -10.36 -4.74
N MET A 396 23.80 -10.00 -5.34
CA MET A 396 25.12 -10.48 -4.90
C MET A 396 25.51 -9.93 -3.52
N GLY A 397 25.17 -8.67 -3.22
CA GLY A 397 25.36 -8.07 -1.89
C GLY A 397 24.61 -8.81 -0.78
N ILE A 398 23.37 -9.23 -1.03
CA ILE A 398 22.56 -10.00 -0.09
C ILE A 398 23.15 -11.40 0.14
N LEU A 399 23.65 -12.04 -0.91
CA LEU A 399 24.28 -13.38 -0.83
C LEU A 399 25.58 -13.39 -0.01
N PHE A 400 26.32 -12.28 0.01
CA PHE A 400 27.59 -12.19 0.71
C PHE A 400 27.50 -11.53 2.09
N ALA A 401 26.50 -10.69 2.37
CA ALA A 401 26.27 -10.09 3.69
C ALA A 401 25.85 -11.10 4.77
N GLY A 402 25.35 -12.28 4.38
CA GLY A 402 24.98 -13.37 5.32
C GLY A 402 26.16 -14.19 5.86
N ARG A 403 27.41 -13.87 5.52
CA ARG A 403 28.62 -14.62 5.91
C ARG A 403 29.54 -13.93 6.94
N GLY A 404 29.11 -12.82 7.51
CA GLY A 404 29.83 -12.16 8.60
C GLY A 404 29.25 -12.54 9.95
N ASP A 405 30.07 -13.17 10.80
CA ASP A 405 29.91 -13.49 12.21
C ASP A 405 29.39 -14.89 12.56
N THR A 406 30.30 -15.86 12.40
CA THR A 406 30.46 -16.93 13.40
C THR A 406 31.94 -16.99 13.78
N LYS A 407 32.27 -16.30 14.85
CA LYS A 407 33.33 -16.67 15.78
C LYS A 407 32.75 -16.80 17.16
#